data_e69bffa2d7d75b6a111940b15de37cc9
#
_entry.id   e69bffa2d7d75b6a111940b15de37cc9
#
_cell.length_a   1.000
_cell.length_b   1.000
_cell.length_c   1.000
_cell.angle_alpha   90.00
_cell.angle_beta   90.00
_cell.angle_gamma   90.00
#
_symmetry.space_group_name_H-M   'P 1'
#
loop_
_entity.id
_entity.type
_entity.pdbx_description
1 polymer ?
#
loop_
_entity_poly.entity_id
_entity_poly.type
_entity_poly.pdbx_seq_one_letter_code
_entity_poly.pdbx_strand_id
1 'polypeptide(L)'
;MTAIEILQKYWGHQSFRPLQQDIIASVLEDKDTLALLPTGGGKSICFQVPALLKDGICIVVSPLIALMKDQVENLKSKGIEAVAIYAGMGKREIDILLDNCIYGKIKFLYLSPERLLSELVRVRISYMNVNLIAVDEAHCISQWGYDFRPPYQQIAKLRGILPDVPVLALTATATEFVRQDIVEKLELKNPQVFVKSFARDNLSYVVFNKEDKHKKLIDICKNVKGTGLVYVRNRRETAEIANFINRNHIKADFYHAGLERDVRFQKQEDWKLNKTRVMVATNAFGMGIDKADVRFVVHLDLPESLEAYYQEAGRAGRDENKSYAVLLANQSDILSLEARYIDSFPSPEDIRKVYHYLGNYFQLAFGAGEGLTFTFDVADFCKRFNISVLKTISSLKFLEHDGYITLSESIFLPSRLMFIVNHEEVYRFQIENKAYDGVIKTILRSYGGAFDGFVKINEADLAKKLGMSYKDVVALLNKLQSIEMLTYIQQTDQPQLQYVRPRVDMDHFDLDVNYLNLRKEILLKQVNAVAGYTTTNRCRSIQLLNYFDEHNATKCGVCDVCLAEKRAENDVQLNDEIEFDIVSLLQQQPLSLDDLVNSIKNGAENERIDAIRELLDAGKIKTDGKKYYL
;
A
#
# COMPACT_ATOMS: atom_id res chain seq x y z
N MET A 1 34.67 -2.60 -7.66
CA MET A 1 33.64 -1.66 -8.15
C MET A 1 33.22 -0.74 -7.02
N THR A 2 33.05 0.52 -7.28
CA THR A 2 32.51 1.50 -6.34
C THR A 2 30.96 1.47 -6.32
N ALA A 3 30.34 2.06 -5.31
CA ALA A 3 28.87 2.12 -5.22
C ALA A 3 28.22 2.80 -6.44
N ILE A 4 28.87 3.84 -6.97
CA ILE A 4 28.37 4.55 -8.16
C ILE A 4 28.50 3.71 -9.44
N GLU A 5 29.57 2.94 -9.58
CA GLU A 5 29.73 2.04 -10.72
C GLU A 5 28.67 0.91 -10.72
N ILE A 6 28.31 0.38 -9.55
CA ILE A 6 27.20 -0.57 -9.38
C ILE A 6 25.87 0.08 -9.81
N LEU A 7 25.60 1.32 -9.35
CA LEU A 7 24.39 2.05 -9.71
C LEU A 7 24.30 2.26 -11.22
N GLN A 8 25.38 2.68 -11.85
CA GLN A 8 25.45 2.90 -13.30
C GLN A 8 25.25 1.58 -14.07
N LYS A 9 25.93 0.51 -13.66
CA LYS A 9 25.91 -0.79 -14.34
C LYS A 9 24.51 -1.41 -14.35
N TYR A 10 23.80 -1.41 -13.22
CA TYR A 10 22.56 -2.17 -13.07
C TYR A 10 21.30 -1.32 -13.22
N TRP A 11 21.37 -0.01 -12.93
CA TRP A 11 20.19 0.89 -12.99
C TRP A 11 20.33 2.02 -14.01
N GLY A 12 21.53 2.25 -14.56
CA GLY A 12 21.75 3.30 -15.55
C GLY A 12 21.76 4.73 -15.01
N HIS A 13 21.71 4.90 -13.68
CA HIS A 13 21.71 6.23 -13.06
C HIS A 13 23.13 6.75 -12.88
N GLN A 14 23.34 8.03 -13.17
CA GLN A 14 24.67 8.68 -13.09
C GLN A 14 25.02 9.16 -11.67
N SER A 15 24.05 9.37 -10.81
CA SER A 15 24.22 9.86 -9.44
C SER A 15 23.18 9.29 -8.51
N PHE A 16 23.50 9.26 -7.21
CA PHE A 16 22.55 8.95 -6.15
C PHE A 16 21.60 10.12 -5.92
N ARG A 17 20.38 9.80 -5.47
CA ARG A 17 19.45 10.79 -4.95
C ARG A 17 19.92 11.27 -3.55
N PRO A 18 19.45 12.43 -3.06
CA PRO A 18 19.79 12.92 -1.73
C PRO A 18 19.61 11.85 -0.65
N LEU A 19 20.56 11.74 0.27
CA LEU A 19 20.70 10.78 1.37
C LEU A 19 20.98 9.32 0.96
N GLN A 20 20.78 8.90 -0.30
CA GLN A 20 21.08 7.52 -0.69
C GLN A 20 22.56 7.17 -0.49
N GLN A 21 23.45 8.06 -0.86
CA GLN A 21 24.90 7.85 -0.72
C GLN A 21 25.31 7.70 0.74
N ASP A 22 24.76 8.53 1.63
CA ASP A 22 25.07 8.51 3.05
C ASP A 22 24.54 7.23 3.72
N ILE A 23 23.32 6.80 3.35
CA ILE A 23 22.73 5.54 3.82
C ILE A 23 23.58 4.34 3.35
N ILE A 24 23.98 4.33 2.08
CA ILE A 24 24.84 3.27 1.52
C ILE A 24 26.19 3.23 2.23
N ALA A 25 26.80 4.39 2.49
CA ALA A 25 28.06 4.48 3.23
C ALA A 25 27.93 3.92 4.65
N SER A 26 26.88 4.30 5.37
CA SER A 26 26.58 3.76 6.72
C SER A 26 26.48 2.23 6.73
N VAL A 27 25.78 1.64 5.75
CA VAL A 27 25.64 0.17 5.61
C VAL A 27 26.98 -0.48 5.25
N LEU A 28 27.81 0.16 4.42
CA LEU A 28 29.14 -0.34 4.05
C LEU A 28 30.14 -0.31 5.21
N GLU A 29 29.91 0.60 6.18
CA GLU A 29 30.64 0.69 7.44
C GLU A 29 30.11 -0.28 8.52
N ASP A 30 29.26 -1.22 8.17
CA ASP A 30 28.62 -2.21 9.06
C ASP A 30 27.79 -1.61 10.20
N LYS A 31 27.26 -0.38 10.00
CA LYS A 31 26.40 0.30 10.99
C LYS A 31 24.93 -0.06 10.77
N ASP A 32 24.23 -0.28 11.87
CA ASP A 32 22.77 -0.33 11.83
C ASP A 32 22.22 1.02 11.38
N THR A 33 21.24 0.98 10.51
CA THR A 33 20.74 2.19 9.84
C THR A 33 19.23 2.22 9.80
N LEU A 34 18.65 3.34 10.19
CA LEU A 34 17.21 3.63 9.96
C LEU A 34 17.10 4.75 8.92
N ALA A 35 16.41 4.47 7.81
CA ALA A 35 16.25 5.42 6.73
C ALA A 35 14.77 5.71 6.43
N LEU A 36 14.38 6.96 6.60
CA LEU A 36 13.07 7.48 6.22
C LEU A 36 13.19 8.20 4.88
N LEU A 37 12.68 7.55 3.85
CA LEU A 37 12.67 8.09 2.50
C LEU A 37 11.24 8.07 1.95
N PRO A 38 10.72 9.18 1.40
CA PRO A 38 9.36 9.24 0.87
C PRO A 38 9.13 8.19 -0.22
N THR A 39 7.87 7.91 -0.50
CA THR A 39 7.49 7.02 -1.61
C THR A 39 8.11 7.52 -2.93
N GLY A 40 8.76 6.63 -3.66
CA GLY A 40 9.54 7.01 -4.86
C GLY A 40 10.95 7.54 -4.56
N GLY A 41 11.38 7.62 -3.30
CA GLY A 41 12.73 8.05 -2.90
C GLY A 41 13.87 7.08 -3.24
N GLY A 42 13.54 5.91 -3.83
CA GLY A 42 14.53 4.91 -4.24
C GLY A 42 15.05 4.07 -3.08
N LYS A 43 14.20 3.71 -2.12
CA LYS A 43 14.53 2.89 -0.93
C LYS A 43 15.29 1.60 -1.29
N SER A 44 14.89 0.91 -2.35
CA SER A 44 15.50 -0.36 -2.75
C SER A 44 16.99 -0.22 -3.11
N ILE A 45 17.41 0.88 -3.71
CA ILE A 45 18.81 1.16 -4.05
C ILE A 45 19.69 1.18 -2.78
N CYS A 46 19.15 1.67 -1.66
CA CYS A 46 19.87 1.81 -0.41
C CYS A 46 20.36 0.46 0.18
N PHE A 47 19.68 -0.65 -0.13
CA PHE A 47 20.15 -1.98 0.28
C PHE A 47 20.71 -2.80 -0.88
N GLN A 48 20.21 -2.60 -2.11
CA GLN A 48 20.67 -3.39 -3.26
C GLN A 48 22.11 -3.05 -3.65
N VAL A 49 22.49 -1.78 -3.64
CA VAL A 49 23.87 -1.37 -3.99
C VAL A 49 24.90 -1.88 -2.97
N PRO A 50 24.77 -1.63 -1.64
CA PRO A 50 25.77 -2.12 -0.69
C PRO A 50 25.82 -3.65 -0.62
N ALA A 51 24.68 -4.34 -0.75
CA ALA A 51 24.66 -5.80 -0.79
C ALA A 51 25.44 -6.36 -1.99
N LEU A 52 25.42 -5.70 -3.15
CA LEU A 52 26.19 -6.11 -4.33
C LEU A 52 27.69 -5.85 -4.19
N LEU A 53 28.10 -4.92 -3.33
CA LEU A 53 29.51 -4.63 -3.05
C LEU A 53 30.15 -5.61 -2.06
N LYS A 54 29.36 -6.13 -1.13
CA LYS A 54 29.84 -7.08 -0.12
C LYS A 54 29.66 -8.51 -0.61
N ASP A 55 30.55 -9.42 -0.23
CA ASP A 55 30.35 -10.85 -0.44
C ASP A 55 29.20 -11.38 0.42
N GLY A 56 28.54 -12.45 -0.05
CA GLY A 56 27.42 -13.06 0.66
C GLY A 56 26.06 -12.63 0.15
N ILE A 57 25.02 -12.91 0.93
CA ILE A 57 23.61 -12.74 0.58
C ILE A 57 22.96 -11.65 1.43
N CYS A 58 22.09 -10.84 0.83
CA CYS A 58 21.23 -9.91 1.55
C CYS A 58 19.87 -10.57 1.83
N ILE A 59 19.46 -10.58 3.09
CA ILE A 59 18.11 -10.96 3.49
C ILE A 59 17.23 -9.72 3.49
N VAL A 60 16.14 -9.76 2.71
CA VAL A 60 15.17 -8.66 2.63
C VAL A 60 13.85 -9.13 3.22
N VAL A 61 13.44 -8.54 4.33
CA VAL A 61 12.11 -8.80 4.91
C VAL A 61 11.14 -7.75 4.40
N SER A 62 10.05 -8.20 3.75
CA SER A 62 9.03 -7.32 3.18
C SER A 62 7.63 -7.88 3.45
N PRO A 63 6.62 -7.01 3.69
CA PRO A 63 5.29 -7.45 4.10
C PRO A 63 4.43 -7.95 2.94
N LEU A 64 4.81 -7.65 1.70
CA LEU A 64 3.98 -7.84 0.52
C LEU A 64 4.60 -8.80 -0.48
N ILE A 65 3.94 -9.93 -0.67
CA ILE A 65 4.41 -10.97 -1.59
C ILE A 65 4.44 -10.49 -3.04
N ALA A 66 3.46 -9.67 -3.46
CA ALA A 66 3.45 -9.10 -4.80
C ALA A 66 4.69 -8.23 -5.03
N LEU A 67 5.02 -7.36 -4.07
CA LEU A 67 6.22 -6.51 -4.13
C LEU A 67 7.50 -7.34 -4.16
N MET A 68 7.60 -8.39 -3.32
CA MET A 68 8.76 -9.29 -3.33
C MET A 68 8.95 -9.95 -4.70
N LYS A 69 7.87 -10.42 -5.34
CA LYS A 69 7.91 -11.02 -6.67
C LYS A 69 8.40 -10.02 -7.73
N ASP A 70 7.83 -8.82 -7.75
CA ASP A 70 8.22 -7.76 -8.68
C ASP A 70 9.69 -7.35 -8.49
N GLN A 71 10.17 -7.25 -7.24
CA GLN A 71 11.58 -6.96 -6.93
C GLN A 71 12.51 -8.08 -7.41
N VAL A 72 12.15 -9.34 -7.18
CA VAL A 72 12.92 -10.51 -7.62
C VAL A 72 12.99 -10.58 -9.15
N GLU A 73 11.86 -10.36 -9.84
CA GLU A 73 11.81 -10.34 -11.31
C GLU A 73 12.66 -9.19 -11.89
N ASN A 74 12.60 -8.00 -11.27
CA ASN A 74 13.41 -6.86 -11.66
C ASN A 74 14.92 -7.11 -11.47
N LEU A 75 15.33 -7.73 -10.37
CA LEU A 75 16.73 -8.09 -10.14
C LEU A 75 17.20 -9.13 -11.16
N LYS A 76 16.39 -10.18 -11.41
CA LYS A 76 16.70 -11.21 -12.41
C LYS A 76 16.83 -10.65 -13.82
N SER A 77 15.97 -9.70 -14.21
CA SER A 77 16.07 -9.04 -15.52
C SER A 77 17.37 -8.25 -15.71
N LYS A 78 18.03 -7.88 -14.59
CA LYS A 78 19.34 -7.22 -14.56
C LYS A 78 20.52 -8.22 -14.43
N GLY A 79 20.25 -9.52 -14.44
CA GLY A 79 21.27 -10.57 -14.27
C GLY A 79 21.73 -10.76 -12.82
N ILE A 80 20.93 -10.34 -11.84
CA ILE A 80 21.20 -10.49 -10.41
C ILE A 80 20.33 -11.63 -9.88
N GLU A 81 20.95 -12.68 -9.34
CA GLU A 81 20.25 -13.83 -8.79
C GLU A 81 19.53 -13.48 -7.49
N ALA A 82 18.20 -13.63 -7.49
CA ALA A 82 17.34 -13.34 -6.36
C ALA A 82 16.21 -14.37 -6.25
N VAL A 83 15.78 -14.67 -5.02
CA VAL A 83 14.66 -15.56 -4.74
C VAL A 83 13.73 -14.97 -3.69
N ALA A 84 12.48 -15.44 -3.66
CA ALA A 84 11.52 -15.05 -2.62
C ALA A 84 10.91 -16.30 -1.99
N ILE A 85 10.80 -16.31 -0.64
CA ILE A 85 10.13 -17.34 0.14
C ILE A 85 9.00 -16.70 0.93
N TYR A 86 7.76 -17.16 0.68
CA TYR A 86 6.56 -16.59 1.24
C TYR A 86 5.52 -17.65 1.65
N ALA A 87 4.46 -17.24 2.31
CA ALA A 87 3.38 -18.12 2.73
C ALA A 87 2.78 -18.88 1.52
N GLY A 88 2.42 -20.15 1.71
CA GLY A 88 1.82 -20.99 0.67
C GLY A 88 2.81 -21.77 -0.19
N MET A 89 4.13 -21.56 -0.06
CA MET A 89 5.13 -22.40 -0.73
C MET A 89 5.28 -23.76 -0.02
N GLY A 90 5.53 -24.82 -0.80
CA GLY A 90 5.73 -26.17 -0.27
C GLY A 90 7.05 -26.33 0.49
N LYS A 91 7.08 -27.18 1.52
CA LYS A 91 8.29 -27.41 2.35
C LYS A 91 9.53 -27.77 1.50
N ARG A 92 9.39 -28.68 0.53
CA ARG A 92 10.49 -29.10 -0.36
C ARG A 92 10.97 -27.95 -1.25
N GLU A 93 10.05 -27.13 -1.78
CA GLU A 93 10.40 -25.96 -2.59
C GLU A 93 11.21 -24.95 -1.76
N ILE A 94 10.79 -24.71 -0.53
CA ILE A 94 11.50 -23.84 0.42
C ILE A 94 12.89 -24.39 0.71
N ASP A 95 13.00 -25.68 0.98
CA ASP A 95 14.27 -26.33 1.31
C ASP A 95 15.28 -26.21 0.15
N ILE A 96 14.86 -26.49 -1.08
CA ILE A 96 15.69 -26.31 -2.30
C ILE A 96 16.13 -24.84 -2.46
N LEU A 97 15.24 -23.87 -2.25
CA LEU A 97 15.59 -22.47 -2.36
C LEU A 97 16.58 -22.04 -1.28
N LEU A 98 16.42 -22.55 -0.05
CA LEU A 98 17.34 -22.28 1.06
C LEU A 98 18.72 -22.91 0.81
N ASP A 99 18.78 -24.13 0.25
CA ASP A 99 20.04 -24.77 -0.17
C ASP A 99 20.72 -23.92 -1.27
N ASN A 100 19.99 -23.42 -2.24
CA ASN A 100 20.53 -22.51 -3.26
C ASN A 100 21.04 -21.18 -2.67
N CYS A 101 20.49 -20.73 -1.55
CA CYS A 101 20.99 -19.57 -0.83
C CYS A 101 22.29 -19.86 -0.08
N ILE A 102 22.50 -21.10 0.40
CA ILE A 102 23.72 -21.51 1.12
C ILE A 102 24.85 -21.83 0.13
N TYR A 103 24.58 -22.65 -0.88
CA TYR A 103 25.59 -23.22 -1.78
C TYR A 103 25.63 -22.62 -3.18
N GLY A 104 24.61 -21.84 -3.54
CA GLY A 104 24.48 -21.24 -4.86
C GLY A 104 25.02 -19.81 -4.97
N LYS A 105 24.58 -19.09 -6.00
CA LYS A 105 24.99 -17.71 -6.30
C LYS A 105 23.89 -16.70 -6.00
N ILE A 106 22.93 -17.05 -5.12
CA ILE A 106 21.84 -16.16 -4.78
C ILE A 106 22.39 -14.95 -4.03
N LYS A 107 22.03 -13.75 -4.49
CA LYS A 107 22.48 -12.49 -3.90
C LYS A 107 21.43 -11.84 -3.01
N PHE A 108 20.14 -12.08 -3.29
CA PHE A 108 19.03 -11.56 -2.50
C PHE A 108 18.04 -12.65 -2.16
N LEU A 109 17.76 -12.80 -0.86
CA LEU A 109 16.69 -13.65 -0.33
C LEU A 109 15.59 -12.75 0.24
N TYR A 110 14.46 -12.67 -0.46
CA TYR A 110 13.27 -12.00 0.04
C TYR A 110 12.44 -12.96 0.89
N LEU A 111 12.05 -12.52 2.08
CA LEU A 111 11.27 -13.29 3.03
C LEU A 111 10.03 -12.53 3.47
N SER A 112 8.88 -13.19 3.52
CA SER A 112 7.77 -12.66 4.29
C SER A 112 8.03 -12.85 5.79
N PRO A 113 7.62 -11.91 6.66
CA PRO A 113 7.96 -11.95 8.09
C PRO A 113 7.45 -13.22 8.79
N GLU A 114 6.33 -13.80 8.33
CA GLU A 114 5.77 -15.06 8.85
C GLU A 114 6.72 -16.25 8.67
N ARG A 115 7.61 -16.20 7.67
CA ARG A 115 8.59 -17.25 7.42
C ARG A 115 9.68 -17.32 8.48
N LEU A 116 9.92 -16.25 9.20
CA LEU A 116 10.85 -16.23 10.33
C LEU A 116 10.33 -16.99 11.56
N LEU A 117 9.04 -17.33 11.61
CA LEU A 117 8.48 -18.25 12.60
C LEU A 117 8.95 -19.70 12.39
N SER A 118 9.31 -20.08 11.16
CA SER A 118 9.74 -21.42 10.81
C SER A 118 11.15 -21.69 11.34
N GLU A 119 11.29 -22.72 12.16
CA GLU A 119 12.59 -23.18 12.66
C GLU A 119 13.52 -23.58 11.50
N LEU A 120 13.01 -24.30 10.50
CA LEU A 120 13.75 -24.67 9.29
C LEU A 120 14.40 -23.45 8.63
N VAL A 121 13.64 -22.37 8.44
CA VAL A 121 14.15 -21.16 7.80
C VAL A 121 15.25 -20.52 8.65
N ARG A 122 15.04 -20.41 9.97
CA ARG A 122 16.05 -19.84 10.89
C ARG A 122 17.34 -20.65 10.94
N VAL A 123 17.23 -21.97 11.03
CA VAL A 123 18.40 -22.88 11.02
C VAL A 123 19.16 -22.77 9.70
N ARG A 124 18.47 -22.70 8.56
CA ARG A 124 19.14 -22.56 7.27
C ARG A 124 19.82 -21.19 7.11
N ILE A 125 19.22 -20.12 7.64
CA ILE A 125 19.84 -18.79 7.64
C ILE A 125 21.17 -18.78 8.42
N SER A 126 21.30 -19.53 9.51
CA SER A 126 22.56 -19.60 10.28
C SER A 126 23.73 -20.21 9.50
N TYR A 127 23.48 -20.92 8.42
CA TYR A 127 24.51 -21.46 7.52
C TYR A 127 24.83 -20.56 6.32
N MET A 128 24.10 -19.45 6.15
CA MET A 128 24.33 -18.50 5.04
C MET A 128 25.41 -17.48 5.40
N ASN A 129 26.21 -17.10 4.43
CA ASN A 129 27.06 -15.91 4.55
C ASN A 129 26.21 -14.65 4.32
N VAL A 130 25.58 -14.14 5.38
CA VAL A 130 24.69 -12.97 5.28
C VAL A 130 25.49 -11.68 5.43
N ASN A 131 25.35 -10.76 4.48
CA ASN A 131 26.07 -9.48 4.47
C ASN A 131 25.22 -8.27 4.89
N LEU A 132 23.90 -8.40 4.86
CA LEU A 132 22.96 -7.34 5.21
C LEU A 132 21.57 -7.92 5.52
N ILE A 133 20.90 -7.39 6.53
CA ILE A 133 19.45 -7.58 6.76
C ILE A 133 18.75 -6.27 6.41
N ALA A 134 17.96 -6.27 5.35
CA ALA A 134 17.12 -5.13 4.96
C ALA A 134 15.67 -5.36 5.40
N VAL A 135 15.12 -4.43 6.15
CA VAL A 135 13.73 -4.46 6.62
C VAL A 135 12.94 -3.39 5.86
N ASP A 136 12.18 -3.82 4.85
CA ASP A 136 11.32 -2.92 4.09
C ASP A 136 10.00 -2.69 4.82
N GLU A 137 9.41 -1.50 4.65
CA GLU A 137 8.23 -1.02 5.37
C GLU A 137 8.34 -1.26 6.90
N ALA A 138 9.48 -0.86 7.46
CA ALA A 138 9.83 -1.13 8.87
C ALA A 138 8.81 -0.60 9.88
N HIS A 139 7.96 0.39 9.50
CA HIS A 139 6.86 0.87 10.33
C HIS A 139 5.85 -0.22 10.70
N CYS A 140 5.81 -1.34 9.94
CA CYS A 140 4.95 -2.48 10.26
C CYS A 140 5.31 -3.19 11.58
N ILE A 141 6.50 -2.93 12.15
CA ILE A 141 6.89 -3.49 13.46
C ILE A 141 6.25 -2.76 14.62
N SER A 142 5.86 -1.51 14.42
CA SER A 142 5.34 -0.64 15.48
C SER A 142 3.84 -0.83 15.66
N GLN A 143 3.44 -1.10 16.89
CA GLN A 143 2.02 -1.13 17.27
C GLN A 143 1.33 0.23 17.11
N TRP A 144 2.10 1.30 17.09
CA TRP A 144 1.66 2.68 16.89
C TRP A 144 1.54 3.05 15.41
N GLY A 145 2.10 2.21 14.51
CA GLY A 145 2.01 2.38 13.08
C GLY A 145 0.59 2.10 12.55
N TYR A 146 0.29 2.65 11.40
CA TYR A 146 -1.01 2.46 10.76
C TYR A 146 -1.22 1.04 10.18
N ASP A 147 -0.14 0.33 9.83
CA ASP A 147 -0.14 -1.06 9.29
C ASP A 147 0.73 -1.98 10.17
N PHE A 148 0.38 -2.09 11.45
CA PHE A 148 1.08 -3.00 12.35
C PHE A 148 0.87 -4.46 11.94
N ARG A 149 1.99 -5.22 11.88
CA ARG A 149 2.01 -6.64 11.54
C ARG A 149 2.80 -7.43 12.60
N PRO A 150 2.15 -8.18 13.47
CA PRO A 150 2.79 -8.92 14.56
C PRO A 150 4.00 -9.75 14.14
N PRO A 151 4.00 -10.44 12.98
CA PRO A 151 5.17 -11.21 12.53
C PRO A 151 6.45 -10.39 12.34
N TYR A 152 6.37 -9.05 12.17
CA TYR A 152 7.56 -8.19 12.09
C TYR A 152 8.39 -8.21 13.37
N GLN A 153 7.79 -8.44 14.52
CA GLN A 153 8.52 -8.57 15.79
C GLN A 153 9.48 -9.76 15.80
N GLN A 154 9.26 -10.75 14.92
CA GLN A 154 10.15 -11.89 14.80
C GLN A 154 11.49 -11.56 14.11
N ILE A 155 11.58 -10.41 13.43
CA ILE A 155 12.80 -9.99 12.71
C ILE A 155 13.95 -9.80 13.72
N ALA A 156 13.68 -9.30 14.91
CA ALA A 156 14.67 -9.16 15.98
C ALA A 156 15.37 -10.48 16.33
N LYS A 157 14.68 -11.64 16.19
CA LYS A 157 15.30 -12.95 16.43
C LYS A 157 16.46 -13.27 15.49
N LEU A 158 16.54 -12.60 14.34
CA LEU A 158 17.72 -12.72 13.46
C LEU A 158 18.99 -12.16 14.11
N ARG A 159 18.88 -11.22 15.05
CA ARG A 159 20.03 -10.71 15.81
C ARG A 159 20.73 -11.79 16.63
N GLY A 160 19.95 -12.71 17.22
CA GLY A 160 20.50 -13.85 17.96
C GLY A 160 21.24 -14.85 17.06
N ILE A 161 20.87 -14.92 15.77
CA ILE A 161 21.47 -15.83 14.78
C ILE A 161 22.65 -15.14 14.06
N LEU A 162 22.52 -13.85 13.79
CA LEU A 162 23.43 -13.03 12.98
C LEU A 162 23.80 -11.73 13.74
N PRO A 163 24.55 -11.83 14.86
CA PRO A 163 24.77 -10.70 15.77
C PRO A 163 25.60 -9.56 15.18
N ASP A 164 26.45 -9.86 14.20
CA ASP A 164 27.40 -8.91 13.59
C ASP A 164 26.94 -8.39 12.21
N VAL A 165 25.81 -8.86 11.71
CA VAL A 165 25.26 -8.42 10.43
C VAL A 165 24.50 -7.11 10.60
N PRO A 166 24.82 -6.04 9.84
CA PRO A 166 24.13 -4.77 9.95
C PRO A 166 22.67 -4.91 9.51
N VAL A 167 21.79 -4.10 10.13
CA VAL A 167 20.38 -3.99 9.78
C VAL A 167 20.11 -2.62 9.16
N LEU A 168 19.50 -2.62 7.98
CA LEU A 168 18.96 -1.42 7.35
C LEU A 168 17.44 -1.46 7.40
N ALA A 169 16.84 -0.64 8.26
CA ALA A 169 15.39 -0.44 8.33
C ALA A 169 14.96 0.71 7.42
N LEU A 170 13.98 0.45 6.56
CA LEU A 170 13.48 1.37 5.55
C LEU A 170 11.98 1.60 5.71
N THR A 171 11.56 2.86 5.70
CA THR A 171 10.13 3.21 5.66
C THR A 171 9.90 4.53 4.93
N ALA A 172 8.66 4.75 4.47
CA ALA A 172 8.26 6.03 3.87
C ALA A 172 7.57 6.96 4.88
N THR A 173 6.96 6.41 5.92
CA THR A 173 6.09 7.12 6.86
C THR A 173 6.35 6.62 8.27
N ALA A 174 6.89 7.48 9.13
CA ALA A 174 7.05 7.19 10.55
C ALA A 174 7.15 8.50 11.33
N THR A 175 6.29 8.68 12.33
CA THR A 175 6.41 9.73 13.33
C THR A 175 7.65 9.49 14.19
N GLU A 176 8.07 10.48 14.98
CA GLU A 176 9.21 10.35 15.91
C GLU A 176 9.04 9.14 16.83
N PHE A 177 7.83 8.98 17.37
CA PHE A 177 7.50 7.86 18.24
C PHE A 177 7.65 6.50 17.53
N VAL A 178 7.14 6.39 16.30
CA VAL A 178 7.27 5.16 15.49
C VAL A 178 8.74 4.88 15.15
N ARG A 179 9.55 5.91 14.91
CA ARG A 179 11.01 5.76 14.69
C ARG A 179 11.73 5.14 15.89
N GLN A 180 11.42 5.65 17.09
CA GLN A 180 11.98 5.11 18.32
C GLN A 180 11.56 3.66 18.56
N ASP A 181 10.29 3.34 18.33
CA ASP A 181 9.76 1.98 18.45
C ASP A 181 10.41 1.01 17.43
N ILE A 182 10.66 1.45 16.19
CA ILE A 182 11.43 0.67 15.18
C ILE A 182 12.83 0.34 15.70
N VAL A 183 13.54 1.34 16.23
CA VAL A 183 14.90 1.16 16.77
C VAL A 183 14.91 0.14 17.91
N GLU A 184 13.97 0.27 18.84
CA GLU A 184 13.83 -0.61 20.00
C GLU A 184 13.46 -2.04 19.57
N LYS A 185 12.39 -2.20 18.78
CA LYS A 185 11.85 -3.50 18.41
C LYS A 185 12.71 -4.29 17.43
N LEU A 186 13.52 -3.63 16.61
CA LEU A 186 14.53 -4.28 15.76
C LEU A 186 15.87 -4.48 16.48
N GLU A 187 15.99 -4.02 17.73
CA GLU A 187 17.23 -4.08 18.52
C GLU A 187 18.42 -3.47 17.77
N LEU A 188 18.22 -2.29 17.14
CA LEU A 188 19.28 -1.63 16.38
C LEU A 188 20.37 -1.10 17.31
N LYS A 189 21.63 -1.40 17.02
CA LYS A 189 22.80 -1.03 17.84
C LYS A 189 23.36 0.33 17.38
N ASN A 190 23.14 1.38 18.17
CA ASN A 190 23.63 2.74 17.88
C ASN A 190 23.36 3.17 16.42
N PRO A 191 22.10 3.11 15.93
CA PRO A 191 21.81 3.27 14.52
C PRO A 191 22.11 4.67 14.02
N GLN A 192 22.57 4.76 12.77
CA GLN A 192 22.54 6.01 12.03
C GLN A 192 21.12 6.24 11.53
N VAL A 193 20.56 7.41 11.82
CA VAL A 193 19.19 7.76 11.44
C VAL A 193 19.20 8.83 10.34
N PHE A 194 18.67 8.49 9.18
CA PHE A 194 18.54 9.38 8.03
C PHE A 194 17.08 9.68 7.78
N VAL A 195 16.70 10.94 7.86
CA VAL A 195 15.32 11.39 7.63
C VAL A 195 15.32 12.41 6.50
N LYS A 196 14.68 12.06 5.39
CA LYS A 196 14.37 13.02 4.34
C LYS A 196 13.07 13.70 4.69
N SER A 197 13.02 15.02 4.56
CA SER A 197 11.78 15.79 4.76
C SER A 197 10.61 15.19 3.95
N PHE A 198 9.44 15.18 4.57
CA PHE A 198 8.19 14.80 3.94
C PHE A 198 7.66 15.88 2.97
N ALA A 199 8.30 17.05 2.89
CA ALA A 199 7.95 18.10 1.96
C ALA A 199 8.06 17.65 0.49
N ARG A 200 7.10 18.03 -0.32
CA ARG A 200 7.02 17.71 -1.75
C ARG A 200 6.70 18.98 -2.53
N ASP A 201 7.73 19.73 -2.96
CA ASP A 201 7.58 21.04 -3.60
C ASP A 201 6.84 20.96 -4.94
N ASN A 202 6.97 19.83 -5.62
CA ASN A 202 6.31 19.57 -6.90
C ASN A 202 4.88 19.04 -6.77
N LEU A 203 4.37 18.78 -5.56
CA LEU A 203 3.06 18.17 -5.32
C LEU A 203 2.12 19.15 -4.62
N SER A 204 1.12 19.64 -5.37
CA SER A 204 0.07 20.49 -4.82
C SER A 204 -1.01 19.65 -4.14
N TYR A 205 -1.13 19.76 -2.83
CA TYR A 205 -2.22 19.17 -2.06
C TYR A 205 -3.43 20.09 -2.11
N VAL A 206 -4.59 19.55 -2.46
CA VAL A 206 -5.81 20.33 -2.66
C VAL A 206 -7.00 19.60 -2.02
N VAL A 207 -7.79 20.30 -1.24
CA VAL A 207 -9.05 19.79 -0.68
C VAL A 207 -10.21 20.59 -1.27
N PHE A 208 -11.17 19.90 -1.87
CA PHE A 208 -12.42 20.50 -2.31
C PHE A 208 -13.58 19.96 -1.49
N ASN A 209 -14.27 20.85 -0.80
CA ASN A 209 -15.56 20.55 -0.18
C ASN A 209 -16.67 20.77 -1.22
N LYS A 210 -17.13 19.69 -1.84
CA LYS A 210 -18.15 19.70 -2.90
C LYS A 210 -19.12 18.55 -2.72
N GLU A 211 -20.41 18.83 -2.91
CA GLU A 211 -21.44 17.80 -2.91
C GLU A 211 -21.37 16.96 -4.19
N ASP A 212 -21.22 17.59 -5.36
CA ASP A 212 -21.05 16.88 -6.63
C ASP A 212 -19.56 16.60 -6.91
N LYS A 213 -19.06 15.56 -6.26
CA LYS A 213 -17.70 15.07 -6.45
C LYS A 213 -17.43 14.53 -7.85
N HIS A 214 -18.45 13.93 -8.48
CA HIS A 214 -18.31 13.30 -9.80
C HIS A 214 -18.06 14.35 -10.88
N LYS A 215 -18.81 15.46 -10.85
CA LYS A 215 -18.57 16.58 -11.76
C LYS A 215 -17.18 17.15 -11.57
N LYS A 216 -16.77 17.37 -10.30
CA LYS A 216 -15.43 17.88 -10.00
C LYS A 216 -14.32 16.94 -10.45
N LEU A 217 -14.50 15.61 -10.34
CA LEU A 217 -13.57 14.62 -10.85
C LEU A 217 -13.37 14.76 -12.38
N ILE A 218 -14.45 14.92 -13.14
CA ILE A 218 -14.35 15.11 -14.59
C ILE A 218 -13.63 16.42 -14.93
N ASP A 219 -13.90 17.51 -14.19
CA ASP A 219 -13.19 18.78 -14.38
C ASP A 219 -11.68 18.61 -14.15
N ILE A 220 -11.28 17.90 -13.09
CA ILE A 220 -9.86 17.59 -12.81
C ILE A 220 -9.26 16.78 -13.98
N CYS A 221 -9.93 15.73 -14.39
CA CYS A 221 -9.46 14.88 -15.48
C CYS A 221 -9.36 15.63 -16.82
N LYS A 222 -10.19 16.63 -17.09
CA LYS A 222 -10.13 17.46 -18.30
C LYS A 222 -9.01 18.49 -18.24
N ASN A 223 -8.82 19.13 -17.09
CA ASN A 223 -7.88 20.24 -16.93
C ASN A 223 -6.44 19.80 -16.66
N VAL A 224 -6.22 18.67 -15.98
CA VAL A 224 -4.89 18.14 -15.70
C VAL A 224 -4.55 17.09 -16.74
N LYS A 225 -3.63 17.41 -17.65
CA LYS A 225 -3.15 16.47 -18.68
C LYS A 225 -2.22 15.41 -18.08
N GLY A 226 -2.14 14.24 -18.72
CA GLY A 226 -1.28 13.14 -18.29
C GLY A 226 -2.07 12.03 -17.56
N THR A 227 -1.35 11.07 -17.01
CA THR A 227 -1.94 9.92 -16.30
C THR A 227 -2.37 10.28 -14.89
N GLY A 228 -3.44 9.63 -14.42
CA GLY A 228 -3.98 9.82 -13.09
C GLY A 228 -4.41 8.55 -12.40
N LEU A 229 -4.54 8.67 -11.08
CA LEU A 229 -5.12 7.67 -10.19
C LEU A 229 -6.34 8.24 -9.50
N VAL A 230 -7.38 7.44 -9.33
CA VAL A 230 -8.57 7.79 -8.54
C VAL A 230 -8.77 6.70 -7.51
N TYR A 231 -8.70 7.07 -6.24
CA TYR A 231 -8.94 6.16 -5.13
C TYR A 231 -10.41 6.21 -4.70
N VAL A 232 -11.00 5.03 -4.63
CA VAL A 232 -12.32 4.78 -4.06
C VAL A 232 -12.22 3.64 -3.05
N ARG A 233 -13.15 3.57 -2.13
CA ARG A 233 -13.07 2.65 -1.03
C ARG A 233 -13.52 1.24 -1.39
N ASN A 234 -14.59 1.08 -2.14
CA ASN A 234 -15.16 -0.22 -2.39
C ASN A 234 -14.92 -0.72 -3.83
N ARG A 235 -14.87 -2.05 -3.97
CA ARG A 235 -14.55 -2.70 -5.26
C ARG A 235 -15.57 -2.38 -6.36
N ARG A 236 -16.86 -2.25 -6.00
CA ARG A 236 -17.93 -1.99 -6.97
C ARG A 236 -17.80 -0.58 -7.56
N GLU A 237 -17.53 0.40 -6.73
CA GLU A 237 -17.34 1.78 -7.17
C GLU A 237 -16.18 1.94 -8.15
N THR A 238 -15.12 1.11 -8.08
CA THR A 238 -14.01 1.21 -9.02
C THR A 238 -14.50 1.09 -10.47
N ALA A 239 -15.36 0.13 -10.76
CA ALA A 239 -15.91 -0.08 -12.09
C ALA A 239 -16.94 1.01 -12.46
N GLU A 240 -17.80 1.40 -11.52
CA GLU A 240 -18.83 2.43 -11.74
C GLU A 240 -18.20 3.78 -12.10
N ILE A 241 -17.18 4.22 -11.36
CA ILE A 241 -16.46 5.48 -11.60
C ILE A 241 -15.62 5.40 -12.88
N ALA A 242 -14.95 4.28 -13.17
CA ALA A 242 -14.21 4.13 -14.42
C ALA A 242 -15.16 4.24 -15.63
N ASN A 243 -16.33 3.60 -15.57
CA ASN A 243 -17.37 3.71 -16.61
C ASN A 243 -17.90 5.15 -16.72
N PHE A 244 -18.09 5.86 -15.60
CA PHE A 244 -18.50 7.25 -15.60
C PHE A 244 -17.47 8.16 -16.29
N ILE A 245 -16.18 7.97 -16.02
CA ILE A 245 -15.08 8.70 -16.66
C ILE A 245 -15.05 8.40 -18.17
N ASN A 246 -15.21 7.12 -18.57
CA ASN A 246 -15.27 6.70 -19.98
C ASN A 246 -16.44 7.34 -20.75
N ARG A 247 -17.63 7.47 -20.13
CA ARG A 247 -18.79 8.18 -20.72
C ARG A 247 -18.51 9.66 -20.99
N ASN A 248 -17.56 10.25 -20.29
CA ASN A 248 -17.09 11.62 -20.52
C ASN A 248 -15.88 11.70 -21.46
N HIS A 249 -15.66 10.67 -22.30
CA HIS A 249 -14.62 10.59 -23.33
C HIS A 249 -13.18 10.63 -22.78
N ILE A 250 -12.97 10.17 -21.54
CA ILE A 250 -11.66 10.06 -20.91
C ILE A 250 -11.37 8.56 -20.69
N LYS A 251 -10.26 8.06 -21.26
CA LYS A 251 -9.92 6.64 -21.20
C LYS A 251 -9.56 6.23 -19.76
N ALA A 252 -10.40 5.43 -19.14
CA ALA A 252 -10.24 4.94 -17.78
C ALA A 252 -10.44 3.43 -17.68
N ASP A 253 -9.79 2.82 -16.71
CA ASP A 253 -9.99 1.43 -16.32
C ASP A 253 -10.02 1.31 -14.79
N PHE A 254 -10.36 0.14 -14.27
CA PHE A 254 -10.51 -0.08 -12.84
C PHE A 254 -9.65 -1.23 -12.33
N TYR A 255 -9.26 -1.15 -11.05
CA TYR A 255 -8.40 -2.13 -10.40
C TYR A 255 -8.82 -2.37 -8.94
N HIS A 256 -8.91 -3.64 -8.54
CA HIS A 256 -9.11 -4.04 -7.14
C HIS A 256 -8.59 -5.47 -6.90
N ALA A 257 -8.35 -5.84 -5.66
CA ALA A 257 -7.80 -7.15 -5.29
C ALA A 257 -8.68 -8.35 -5.69
N GLY A 258 -9.98 -8.14 -5.91
CA GLY A 258 -10.90 -9.20 -6.34
C GLY A 258 -10.89 -9.52 -7.84
N LEU A 259 -10.05 -8.86 -8.64
CA LEU A 259 -9.83 -9.23 -10.05
C LEU A 259 -8.87 -10.42 -10.15
N GLU A 260 -9.06 -11.25 -11.17
CA GLU A 260 -8.13 -12.33 -11.49
C GLU A 260 -6.71 -11.79 -11.74
N ARG A 261 -5.70 -12.59 -11.43
CA ARG A 261 -4.29 -12.19 -11.48
C ARG A 261 -3.88 -11.65 -12.85
N ASP A 262 -4.21 -12.37 -13.92
CA ASP A 262 -3.79 -12.01 -15.27
C ASP A 262 -4.49 -10.72 -15.74
N VAL A 263 -5.75 -10.54 -15.34
CA VAL A 263 -6.50 -9.30 -15.57
C VAL A 263 -5.86 -8.13 -14.80
N ARG A 264 -5.46 -8.34 -13.55
CA ARG A 264 -4.77 -7.31 -12.75
C ARG A 264 -3.45 -6.91 -13.39
N PHE A 265 -2.65 -7.89 -13.80
CA PHE A 265 -1.38 -7.66 -14.47
C PHE A 265 -1.57 -6.86 -15.77
N GLN A 266 -2.50 -7.29 -16.64
CA GLN A 266 -2.74 -6.61 -17.91
C GLN A 266 -3.21 -5.16 -17.72
N LYS A 267 -4.16 -4.90 -16.80
CA LYS A 267 -4.64 -3.56 -16.50
C LYS A 267 -3.52 -2.64 -15.95
N GLN A 268 -2.66 -3.18 -15.09
CA GLN A 268 -1.51 -2.46 -14.56
C GLN A 268 -0.50 -2.10 -15.66
N GLU A 269 -0.18 -3.05 -16.54
CA GLU A 269 0.72 -2.81 -17.68
C GLU A 269 0.13 -1.81 -18.68
N ASP A 270 -1.15 -1.91 -19.00
CA ASP A 270 -1.81 -0.96 -19.91
C ASP A 270 -1.80 0.47 -19.34
N TRP A 271 -1.92 0.62 -18.02
CA TRP A 271 -1.79 1.91 -17.37
C TRP A 271 -0.34 2.40 -17.32
N LYS A 272 0.63 1.54 -17.02
CA LYS A 272 2.07 1.87 -17.06
C LYS A 272 2.49 2.35 -18.46
N LEU A 273 2.01 1.70 -19.50
CA LEU A 273 2.29 2.01 -20.90
C LEU A 273 1.45 3.17 -21.47
N ASN A 274 0.71 3.89 -20.64
CA ASN A 274 -0.18 4.99 -21.05
C ASN A 274 -1.30 4.60 -22.04
N LYS A 275 -1.61 3.30 -22.18
CA LYS A 275 -2.76 2.83 -22.95
C LYS A 275 -4.09 3.15 -22.23
N THR A 276 -4.07 3.14 -20.89
CA THR A 276 -5.12 3.65 -20.00
C THR A 276 -4.63 4.94 -19.35
N ARG A 277 -5.41 6.01 -19.41
CA ARG A 277 -5.03 7.31 -18.87
C ARG A 277 -5.32 7.43 -17.38
N VAL A 278 -6.50 6.99 -16.94
CA VAL A 278 -6.95 7.09 -15.55
C VAL A 278 -7.21 5.69 -15.00
N MET A 279 -6.58 5.34 -13.89
CA MET A 279 -6.87 4.11 -13.17
C MET A 279 -7.73 4.44 -11.95
N VAL A 280 -8.91 3.83 -11.86
CA VAL A 280 -9.77 3.91 -10.67
C VAL A 280 -9.55 2.68 -9.82
N ALA A 281 -9.14 2.85 -8.57
CA ALA A 281 -8.71 1.72 -7.77
C ALA A 281 -9.06 1.85 -6.29
N THR A 282 -9.08 0.70 -5.61
CA THR A 282 -8.98 0.65 -4.14
C THR A 282 -7.51 0.77 -3.72
N ASN A 283 -7.23 0.86 -2.41
CA ASN A 283 -5.88 0.82 -1.83
C ASN A 283 -5.04 -0.39 -2.28
N ALA A 284 -5.67 -1.45 -2.82
CA ALA A 284 -4.99 -2.59 -3.42
C ALA A 284 -4.13 -2.22 -4.65
N PHE A 285 -4.43 -1.11 -5.34
CA PHE A 285 -3.58 -0.52 -6.38
C PHE A 285 -2.63 0.47 -5.71
N GLY A 286 -1.66 -0.08 -5.01
CA GLY A 286 -0.86 0.74 -4.13
C GLY A 286 0.59 0.31 -4.07
N MET A 287 0.95 -0.41 -3.04
CA MET A 287 2.34 -0.79 -2.76
C MET A 287 2.95 -1.57 -3.94
N GLY A 288 4.17 -1.21 -4.33
CA GLY A 288 4.87 -1.84 -5.45
C GLY A 288 4.65 -1.22 -6.84
N ILE A 289 3.70 -0.30 -7.01
CA ILE A 289 3.50 0.35 -8.31
C ILE A 289 4.50 1.50 -8.47
N ASP A 290 5.38 1.35 -9.44
CA ASP A 290 6.36 2.38 -9.83
C ASP A 290 6.04 2.93 -11.22
N LYS A 291 5.45 4.14 -11.25
CA LYS A 291 5.22 4.94 -12.46
C LYS A 291 5.57 6.39 -12.12
N ALA A 292 6.52 6.94 -12.83
CA ALA A 292 7.08 8.26 -12.51
C ALA A 292 6.16 9.42 -12.91
N ASP A 293 5.45 9.29 -14.03
CA ASP A 293 4.73 10.37 -14.73
C ASP A 293 3.25 10.50 -14.35
N VAL A 294 2.86 10.12 -13.13
CA VAL A 294 1.50 10.34 -12.62
C VAL A 294 1.30 11.83 -12.32
N ARG A 295 0.33 12.46 -12.98
CA ARG A 295 0.09 13.91 -12.84
C ARG A 295 -0.93 14.27 -11.77
N PHE A 296 -1.85 13.37 -11.47
CA PHE A 296 -2.81 13.60 -10.40
C PHE A 296 -3.21 12.31 -9.69
N VAL A 297 -3.46 12.44 -8.40
CA VAL A 297 -4.11 11.44 -7.56
C VAL A 297 -5.34 12.09 -6.95
N VAL A 298 -6.51 11.48 -7.13
CA VAL A 298 -7.79 11.96 -6.60
C VAL A 298 -8.33 10.95 -5.60
N HIS A 299 -8.69 11.39 -4.41
CA HIS A 299 -9.43 10.60 -3.44
C HIS A 299 -10.89 11.02 -3.46
N LEU A 300 -11.79 10.12 -3.83
CA LEU A 300 -13.24 10.32 -3.78
C LEU A 300 -13.81 10.02 -2.40
N ASP A 301 -13.15 9.14 -1.66
CA ASP A 301 -13.43 8.83 -0.27
C ASP A 301 -12.32 9.31 0.63
N LEU A 302 -12.63 9.63 1.89
CA LEU A 302 -11.61 9.99 2.86
C LEU A 302 -10.69 8.79 3.14
N PRO A 303 -9.37 8.99 3.16
CA PRO A 303 -8.41 7.96 3.51
C PRO A 303 -8.57 7.51 4.96
N GLU A 304 -8.04 6.35 5.29
CA GLU A 304 -8.13 5.78 6.65
C GLU A 304 -7.26 6.55 7.66
N SER A 305 -6.15 7.12 7.19
CA SER A 305 -5.23 7.91 7.99
C SER A 305 -4.44 8.87 7.10
N LEU A 306 -3.74 9.83 7.70
CA LEU A 306 -2.88 10.75 6.94
C LEU A 306 -1.61 10.05 6.43
N GLU A 307 -1.16 8.97 7.05
CA GLU A 307 -0.08 8.13 6.54
C GLU A 307 -0.49 7.43 5.24
N ALA A 308 -1.68 6.82 5.22
CA ALA A 308 -2.23 6.20 4.00
C ALA A 308 -2.41 7.25 2.90
N TYR A 309 -2.99 8.40 3.24
CA TYR A 309 -3.13 9.53 2.31
C TYR A 309 -1.79 9.96 1.73
N TYR A 310 -0.77 10.15 2.58
CA TYR A 310 0.56 10.58 2.12
C TYR A 310 1.22 9.56 1.20
N GLN A 311 1.08 8.27 1.49
CA GLN A 311 1.61 7.21 0.62
C GLN A 311 0.89 7.14 -0.74
N GLU A 312 -0.44 7.26 -0.75
CA GLU A 312 -1.26 7.21 -1.95
C GLU A 312 -1.08 8.48 -2.80
N ALA A 313 -1.17 9.65 -2.19
CA ALA A 313 -0.92 10.95 -2.83
C ALA A 313 0.51 11.06 -3.38
N GLY A 314 1.48 10.52 -2.64
CA GLY A 314 2.90 10.50 -3.02
C GLY A 314 3.24 9.69 -4.27
N ARG A 315 2.26 9.01 -4.89
CA ARG A 315 2.41 8.38 -6.21
C ARG A 315 2.46 9.39 -7.33
N ALA A 316 1.89 10.58 -7.14
CA ALA A 316 1.98 11.66 -8.11
C ALA A 316 3.36 12.34 -8.09
N GLY A 317 3.85 12.70 -9.26
CA GLY A 317 5.05 13.51 -9.44
C GLY A 317 6.36 12.88 -8.95
N ARG A 318 6.55 11.57 -9.13
CA ARG A 318 7.82 10.91 -8.78
C ARG A 318 8.99 11.33 -9.70
N ASP A 319 8.67 11.90 -10.86
CA ASP A 319 9.59 12.50 -11.81
C ASP A 319 9.90 13.98 -11.50
N GLU A 320 9.49 14.46 -10.31
CA GLU A 320 9.70 15.84 -9.83
C GLU A 320 8.94 16.91 -10.62
N ASN A 321 8.13 16.52 -11.61
CA ASN A 321 7.26 17.45 -12.33
C ASN A 321 6.01 17.79 -11.52
N LYS A 322 5.47 19.01 -11.75
CA LYS A 322 4.28 19.51 -11.08
C LYS A 322 3.13 18.52 -11.18
N SER A 323 2.55 18.20 -10.04
CA SER A 323 1.49 17.21 -9.89
C SER A 323 0.52 17.60 -8.78
N TYR A 324 -0.61 16.91 -8.73
CA TYR A 324 -1.72 17.28 -7.84
C TYR A 324 -2.20 16.08 -7.04
N ALA A 325 -2.36 16.27 -5.73
CA ALA A 325 -3.05 15.35 -4.83
C ALA A 325 -4.36 16.00 -4.38
N VAL A 326 -5.47 15.48 -4.86
CA VAL A 326 -6.79 16.09 -4.66
C VAL A 326 -7.64 15.20 -3.77
N LEU A 327 -8.16 15.75 -2.70
CA LEU A 327 -9.13 15.13 -1.82
C LEU A 327 -10.50 15.77 -2.04
N LEU A 328 -11.47 14.99 -2.49
CA LEU A 328 -12.86 15.43 -2.64
C LEU A 328 -13.66 14.99 -1.42
N ALA A 329 -14.04 15.93 -0.58
CA ALA A 329 -14.76 15.68 0.66
C ALA A 329 -16.09 16.42 0.69
N ASN A 330 -16.98 15.95 1.55
CA ASN A 330 -18.16 16.66 2.00
C ASN A 330 -18.42 16.33 3.48
N GLN A 331 -19.39 17.02 4.09
CA GLN A 331 -19.71 16.82 5.52
C GLN A 331 -20.15 15.38 5.83
N SER A 332 -20.88 14.74 4.91
CA SER A 332 -21.35 13.36 5.12
C SER A 332 -20.22 12.33 5.10
N ASP A 333 -19.10 12.61 4.41
CA ASP A 333 -17.94 11.72 4.41
C ASP A 333 -17.26 11.67 5.78
N ILE A 334 -17.16 12.83 6.45
CA ILE A 334 -16.55 12.93 7.80
C ILE A 334 -17.39 12.13 8.78
N LEU A 335 -18.73 12.38 8.80
CA LEU A 335 -19.63 11.62 9.66
C LEU A 335 -19.60 10.12 9.37
N SER A 336 -19.53 9.74 8.09
CA SER A 336 -19.43 8.35 7.67
C SER A 336 -18.09 7.72 8.05
N LEU A 337 -17.00 8.48 8.05
CA LEU A 337 -15.68 8.03 8.49
C LEU A 337 -15.74 7.69 9.98
N GLU A 338 -16.20 8.61 10.81
CA GLU A 338 -16.32 8.44 12.26
C GLU A 338 -17.23 7.26 12.63
N ALA A 339 -18.45 7.23 12.08
CA ALA A 339 -19.42 6.17 12.35
C ALA A 339 -18.87 4.79 11.99
N ARG A 340 -18.23 4.66 10.82
CA ARG A 340 -17.69 3.39 10.38
C ARG A 340 -16.57 2.87 11.26
N TYR A 341 -15.66 3.72 11.70
CA TYR A 341 -14.58 3.29 12.56
C TYR A 341 -15.09 2.85 13.92
N ILE A 342 -16.05 3.59 14.48
CA ILE A 342 -16.71 3.18 15.71
C ILE A 342 -17.43 1.83 15.54
N ASP A 343 -18.18 1.68 14.44
CA ASP A 343 -18.95 0.46 14.17
C ASP A 343 -18.09 -0.75 13.77
N SER A 344 -16.89 -0.53 13.23
CA SER A 344 -15.98 -1.60 12.84
C SER A 344 -15.06 -2.08 13.97
N PHE A 345 -14.93 -1.30 15.05
CA PHE A 345 -14.05 -1.66 16.15
C PHE A 345 -14.73 -2.75 17.01
N PRO A 346 -14.10 -3.93 17.20
CA PRO A 346 -14.73 -5.04 17.89
C PRO A 346 -14.67 -4.85 19.41
N SER A 347 -15.71 -5.30 20.11
CA SER A 347 -15.65 -5.49 21.55
C SER A 347 -14.88 -6.78 21.90
N PRO A 348 -14.44 -6.96 23.15
CA PRO A 348 -13.86 -8.23 23.60
C PRO A 348 -14.78 -9.44 23.31
N GLU A 349 -16.10 -9.26 23.45
CA GLU A 349 -17.09 -10.29 23.14
C GLU A 349 -17.16 -10.60 21.64
N ASP A 350 -17.04 -9.59 20.77
CA ASP A 350 -17.00 -9.80 19.32
C ASP A 350 -15.80 -10.67 18.93
N ILE A 351 -14.62 -10.38 19.51
CA ILE A 351 -13.38 -11.13 19.24
C ILE A 351 -13.52 -12.59 19.73
N ARG A 352 -14.05 -12.80 20.95
CA ARG A 352 -14.33 -14.12 21.50
C ARG A 352 -15.28 -14.93 20.62
N LYS A 353 -16.38 -14.32 20.16
CA LYS A 353 -17.34 -14.94 19.24
C LYS A 353 -16.68 -15.34 17.91
N VAL A 354 -15.89 -14.45 17.31
CA VAL A 354 -15.19 -14.75 16.05
C VAL A 354 -14.25 -15.94 16.24
N TYR A 355 -13.46 -15.98 17.33
CA TYR A 355 -12.55 -17.10 17.60
C TYR A 355 -13.32 -18.43 17.78
N HIS A 356 -14.40 -18.41 18.54
CA HIS A 356 -15.25 -19.59 18.71
C HIS A 356 -15.81 -20.09 17.38
N TYR A 357 -16.33 -19.17 16.56
CA TYR A 357 -16.90 -19.50 15.24
C TYR A 357 -15.86 -20.01 14.25
N LEU A 358 -14.61 -19.51 14.29
CA LEU A 358 -13.51 -20.04 13.47
C LEU A 358 -13.27 -21.53 13.75
N GLY A 359 -13.20 -21.90 15.02
CA GLY A 359 -13.04 -23.30 15.39
C GLY A 359 -14.19 -24.20 14.91
N ASN A 360 -15.42 -23.67 14.90
CA ASN A 360 -16.59 -24.39 14.38
C ASN A 360 -16.61 -24.44 12.84
N TYR A 361 -16.19 -23.35 12.18
CA TYR A 361 -16.11 -23.26 10.72
C TYR A 361 -15.15 -24.29 10.13
N PHE A 362 -13.97 -24.43 10.77
CA PHE A 362 -12.95 -25.40 10.37
C PHE A 362 -13.09 -26.77 11.03
N GLN A 363 -14.14 -26.97 11.84
CA GLN A 363 -14.42 -28.24 12.55
C GLN A 363 -13.24 -28.73 13.40
N LEU A 364 -12.54 -27.78 14.05
CA LEU A 364 -11.40 -28.09 14.90
C LEU A 364 -11.86 -28.47 16.31
N ALA A 365 -11.32 -29.56 16.86
CA ALA A 365 -11.46 -29.89 18.26
C ALA A 365 -10.60 -28.97 19.14
N PHE A 366 -10.98 -28.83 20.43
CA PHE A 366 -10.11 -28.19 21.42
C PHE A 366 -8.78 -28.97 21.55
N GLY A 367 -7.67 -28.26 21.69
CA GLY A 367 -6.34 -28.84 21.73
C GLY A 367 -5.76 -29.23 20.37
N ALA A 368 -6.51 -29.06 19.27
CA ALA A 368 -6.06 -29.35 17.92
C ALA A 368 -5.82 -28.07 17.10
N GLY A 369 -5.27 -28.22 15.90
CA GLY A 369 -5.17 -27.19 14.89
C GLY A 369 -3.82 -26.48 14.78
N GLU A 370 -2.91 -26.66 15.72
CA GLU A 370 -1.58 -26.03 15.66
C GLU A 370 -0.84 -26.33 14.34
N GLY A 371 -0.38 -25.27 13.69
CA GLY A 371 0.31 -25.36 12.40
C GLY A 371 -0.59 -25.66 11.19
N LEU A 372 -1.88 -25.98 11.38
CA LEU A 372 -2.80 -26.23 10.27
C LEU A 372 -3.17 -24.94 9.56
N THR A 373 -3.18 -25.01 8.24
CA THR A 373 -3.53 -23.87 7.36
C THR A 373 -4.79 -24.20 6.57
N PHE A 374 -5.72 -23.26 6.54
CA PHE A 374 -7.02 -23.38 5.89
C PHE A 374 -7.22 -22.25 4.88
N THR A 375 -7.86 -22.55 3.77
CA THR A 375 -8.42 -21.52 2.90
C THR A 375 -9.59 -20.84 3.61
N PHE A 376 -9.60 -19.50 3.66
CA PHE A 376 -10.58 -18.76 4.44
C PHE A 376 -11.36 -17.76 3.58
N ASP A 377 -12.64 -18.02 3.42
CA ASP A 377 -13.58 -17.09 2.81
C ASP A 377 -14.32 -16.31 3.90
N VAL A 378 -13.89 -15.06 4.10
CA VAL A 378 -14.50 -14.16 5.10
C VAL A 378 -15.99 -13.90 4.82
N ALA A 379 -16.38 -13.81 3.53
CA ALA A 379 -17.77 -13.53 3.17
C ALA A 379 -18.67 -14.71 3.48
N ASP A 380 -18.26 -15.94 3.14
CA ASP A 380 -18.99 -17.16 3.50
C ASP A 380 -19.06 -17.33 5.01
N PHE A 381 -17.94 -17.14 5.71
CA PHE A 381 -17.88 -17.19 7.17
C PHE A 381 -18.87 -16.22 7.83
N CYS A 382 -18.84 -14.95 7.42
CA CYS A 382 -19.73 -13.94 7.99
C CYS A 382 -21.20 -14.22 7.69
N LYS A 383 -21.51 -14.71 6.49
CA LYS A 383 -22.87 -15.13 6.11
C LYS A 383 -23.35 -16.30 6.95
N ARG A 384 -22.51 -17.32 7.17
CA ARG A 384 -22.84 -18.54 7.91
C ARG A 384 -23.19 -18.27 9.38
N PHE A 385 -22.44 -17.35 10.02
CA PHE A 385 -22.62 -17.02 11.43
C PHE A 385 -23.41 -15.72 11.67
N ASN A 386 -23.89 -15.07 10.61
CA ASN A 386 -24.65 -13.81 10.64
C ASN A 386 -23.93 -12.71 11.47
N ILE A 387 -22.67 -12.46 11.13
CA ILE A 387 -21.81 -11.46 11.78
C ILE A 387 -21.31 -10.41 10.80
N SER A 388 -20.95 -9.23 11.32
CA SER A 388 -20.42 -8.12 10.51
C SER A 388 -19.06 -8.44 9.92
N VAL A 389 -18.90 -8.24 8.59
CA VAL A 389 -17.62 -8.42 7.89
C VAL A 389 -16.54 -7.49 8.45
N LEU A 390 -16.87 -6.23 8.72
CA LEU A 390 -15.91 -5.25 9.23
C LEU A 390 -15.42 -5.64 10.63
N LYS A 391 -16.32 -5.95 11.53
CA LYS A 391 -15.96 -6.41 12.89
C LYS A 391 -15.17 -7.72 12.86
N THR A 392 -15.52 -8.64 11.96
CA THR A 392 -14.80 -9.90 11.78
C THR A 392 -13.36 -9.66 11.36
N ILE A 393 -13.14 -8.86 10.31
CA ILE A 393 -11.78 -8.53 9.84
C ILE A 393 -10.95 -7.86 10.94
N SER A 394 -11.56 -6.95 11.70
CA SER A 394 -10.90 -6.31 12.84
C SER A 394 -10.59 -7.32 13.95
N SER A 395 -11.53 -8.19 14.30
CA SER A 395 -11.32 -9.25 15.31
C SER A 395 -10.19 -10.20 14.93
N LEU A 396 -10.09 -10.58 13.66
CA LEU A 396 -9.01 -11.44 13.17
C LEU A 396 -7.63 -10.81 13.36
N LYS A 397 -7.49 -9.49 13.22
CA LYS A 397 -6.22 -8.77 13.48
C LYS A 397 -5.83 -8.84 14.97
N PHE A 398 -6.80 -8.77 15.87
CA PHE A 398 -6.53 -8.95 17.31
C PHE A 398 -6.15 -10.39 17.65
N LEU A 399 -6.83 -11.38 17.07
CA LEU A 399 -6.46 -12.79 17.22
C LEU A 399 -5.06 -13.09 16.67
N GLU A 400 -4.67 -12.42 15.59
CA GLU A 400 -3.32 -12.53 15.04
C GLU A 400 -2.28 -11.88 15.96
N HIS A 401 -2.58 -10.68 16.51
CA HIS A 401 -1.72 -10.02 17.49
C HIS A 401 -1.48 -10.90 18.73
N ASP A 402 -2.54 -11.51 19.25
CA ASP A 402 -2.45 -12.35 20.44
C ASP A 402 -1.89 -13.77 20.13
N GLY A 403 -1.47 -14.01 18.88
CA GLY A 403 -0.79 -15.22 18.46
C GLY A 403 -1.69 -16.47 18.41
N TYR A 404 -3.01 -16.31 18.23
CA TYR A 404 -3.92 -17.44 18.00
C TYR A 404 -3.86 -17.94 16.57
N ILE A 405 -3.82 -17.00 15.62
CA ILE A 405 -3.85 -17.27 14.19
C ILE A 405 -2.82 -16.41 13.46
N THR A 406 -2.55 -16.73 12.20
CA THR A 406 -1.97 -15.80 11.21
C THR A 406 -2.83 -15.79 9.97
N LEU A 407 -2.95 -14.63 9.36
CA LEU A 407 -3.67 -14.41 8.10
C LEU A 407 -2.67 -14.07 7.00
N SER A 408 -2.69 -14.82 5.90
CA SER A 408 -2.00 -14.38 4.69
C SER A 408 -2.92 -13.49 3.85
N GLU A 409 -2.32 -12.58 3.10
CA GLU A 409 -3.05 -11.89 2.04
C GLU A 409 -3.56 -12.88 0.97
N SER A 410 -4.55 -12.47 0.18
CA SER A 410 -4.98 -13.22 -1.00
C SER A 410 -3.81 -13.46 -1.95
N ILE A 411 -3.32 -14.68 -2.01
CA ILE A 411 -2.16 -15.06 -2.82
C ILE A 411 -2.59 -16.14 -3.77
N PHE A 412 -2.25 -15.97 -5.04
CA PHE A 412 -2.40 -17.05 -5.99
C PHE A 412 -1.45 -18.19 -5.60
N LEU A 413 -2.04 -19.29 -5.11
CA LEU A 413 -1.37 -20.56 -4.91
C LEU A 413 -1.71 -21.44 -6.10
N PRO A 414 -0.74 -21.84 -6.94
CA PRO A 414 -1.01 -22.72 -8.06
C PRO A 414 -1.47 -24.09 -7.55
N SER A 415 -2.25 -24.76 -8.35
CA SER A 415 -2.62 -26.14 -8.08
C SER A 415 -1.40 -27.02 -7.93
N ARG A 416 -1.46 -27.96 -6.98
CA ARG A 416 -0.37 -28.90 -6.68
C ARG A 416 -0.92 -30.24 -6.26
N LEU A 417 -0.19 -31.29 -6.58
CA LEU A 417 -0.53 -32.64 -6.15
C LEU A 417 0.72 -33.42 -5.71
N MET A 418 0.48 -34.47 -4.93
CA MET A 418 1.48 -35.45 -4.50
C MET A 418 0.79 -36.80 -4.36
N PHE A 419 1.39 -37.86 -4.89
CA PHE A 419 0.92 -39.22 -4.62
C PHE A 419 1.26 -39.60 -3.17
N ILE A 420 0.27 -40.11 -2.43
CA ILE A 420 0.45 -40.54 -1.03
C ILE A 420 0.64 -42.05 -0.91
N VAL A 421 0.50 -42.76 -2.02
CA VAL A 421 0.75 -44.20 -2.17
C VAL A 421 2.02 -44.44 -2.98
N ASN A 422 2.62 -45.61 -2.87
CA ASN A 422 3.84 -45.93 -3.60
C ASN A 422 3.62 -46.27 -5.09
N HIS A 423 4.67 -46.40 -5.86
CA HIS A 423 4.62 -46.69 -7.29
C HIS A 423 3.87 -47.99 -7.65
N GLU A 424 4.02 -49.03 -6.81
CA GLU A 424 3.36 -50.34 -7.05
C GLU A 424 1.85 -50.25 -6.85
N GLU A 425 1.41 -49.53 -5.84
CA GLU A 425 -0.01 -49.29 -5.58
C GLU A 425 -0.68 -48.45 -6.66
N VAL A 426 -0.02 -47.40 -7.16
CA VAL A 426 -0.48 -46.64 -8.31
C VAL A 426 -0.62 -47.52 -9.54
N TYR A 427 0.38 -48.34 -9.82
CA TYR A 427 0.37 -49.26 -10.98
C TYR A 427 -0.76 -50.31 -10.88
N ARG A 428 -0.98 -50.91 -9.69
CA ARG A 428 -2.08 -51.82 -9.45
C ARG A 428 -3.43 -51.15 -9.67
N PHE A 429 -3.59 -49.96 -9.10
CA PHE A 429 -4.82 -49.18 -9.27
C PHE A 429 -5.12 -48.85 -10.75
N GLN A 430 -4.11 -48.53 -11.55
CA GLN A 430 -4.27 -48.27 -12.97
C GLN A 430 -4.77 -49.49 -13.76
N ILE A 431 -4.32 -50.69 -13.39
CA ILE A 431 -4.78 -51.94 -14.02
C ILE A 431 -6.25 -52.19 -13.68
N GLU A 432 -6.62 -52.03 -12.43
CA GLU A 432 -7.97 -52.27 -11.93
C GLU A 432 -8.97 -51.19 -12.37
N ASN A 433 -8.52 -49.97 -12.59
CA ASN A 433 -9.35 -48.80 -12.84
C ASN A 433 -8.95 -48.05 -14.12
N LYS A 434 -9.24 -48.64 -15.29
CA LYS A 434 -8.85 -48.13 -16.61
C LYS A 434 -9.28 -46.66 -16.88
N ALA A 435 -10.38 -46.21 -16.25
CA ALA A 435 -10.87 -44.84 -16.40
C ALA A 435 -9.86 -43.77 -15.89
N TYR A 436 -9.03 -44.11 -14.94
CA TYR A 436 -8.04 -43.18 -14.35
C TYR A 436 -6.64 -43.34 -14.97
N ASP A 437 -6.41 -44.39 -15.78
CA ASP A 437 -5.06 -44.69 -16.33
C ASP A 437 -4.51 -43.53 -17.16
N GLY A 438 -5.34 -42.92 -18.02
CA GLY A 438 -4.94 -41.78 -18.84
C GLY A 438 -4.51 -40.56 -18.04
N VAL A 439 -5.28 -40.23 -16.98
CA VAL A 439 -4.98 -39.08 -16.12
C VAL A 439 -3.70 -39.30 -15.34
N ILE A 440 -3.56 -40.46 -14.68
CA ILE A 440 -2.37 -40.80 -13.89
C ILE A 440 -1.11 -40.82 -14.76
N LYS A 441 -1.15 -41.44 -15.95
CA LYS A 441 -0.02 -41.45 -16.89
C LYS A 441 0.37 -40.06 -17.36
N THR A 442 -0.63 -39.21 -17.62
CA THR A 442 -0.38 -37.82 -18.05
C THR A 442 0.24 -37.01 -16.94
N ILE A 443 -0.21 -37.17 -15.69
CA ILE A 443 0.39 -36.53 -14.52
C ILE A 443 1.85 -36.96 -14.36
N LEU A 444 2.13 -38.27 -14.33
CA LEU A 444 3.47 -38.81 -14.12
C LEU A 444 4.45 -38.41 -15.22
N ARG A 445 3.98 -38.29 -16.47
CA ARG A 445 4.82 -37.84 -17.60
C ARG A 445 5.07 -36.34 -17.62
N SER A 446 4.13 -35.56 -17.10
CA SER A 446 4.20 -34.09 -17.15
C SER A 446 4.86 -33.47 -15.93
N TYR A 447 4.80 -34.14 -14.78
CA TYR A 447 5.23 -33.58 -13.51
C TYR A 447 6.12 -34.58 -12.75
N GLY A 448 7.44 -34.49 -12.98
CA GLY A 448 8.42 -35.32 -12.28
C GLY A 448 8.46 -35.00 -10.78
N GLY A 449 8.70 -36.05 -9.95
CA GLY A 449 8.83 -35.90 -8.49
C GLY A 449 7.51 -35.90 -7.72
N ALA A 450 6.39 -36.23 -8.36
CA ALA A 450 5.06 -36.27 -7.71
C ALA A 450 4.92 -37.33 -6.61
N PHE A 451 5.84 -38.28 -6.51
CA PHE A 451 5.90 -39.24 -5.41
C PHE A 451 6.77 -38.76 -4.23
N ASP A 452 7.69 -37.84 -4.50
CA ASP A 452 8.64 -37.34 -3.50
C ASP A 452 8.15 -36.10 -2.79
N GLY A 453 7.18 -35.40 -3.37
CA GLY A 453 6.60 -34.18 -2.79
C GLY A 453 5.55 -33.52 -3.68
N PHE A 454 5.02 -32.41 -3.22
CA PHE A 454 4.04 -31.64 -4.00
C PHE A 454 4.68 -31.06 -5.26
N VAL A 455 4.11 -31.37 -6.42
CA VAL A 455 4.44 -30.77 -7.71
C VAL A 455 3.37 -29.77 -8.12
N LYS A 456 3.79 -28.64 -8.70
CA LYS A 456 2.86 -27.65 -9.28
C LYS A 456 2.28 -28.24 -10.55
N ILE A 457 0.98 -28.13 -10.70
CA ILE A 457 0.25 -28.61 -11.89
C ILE A 457 -0.57 -27.47 -12.49
N ASN A 458 -0.94 -27.67 -13.77
CA ASN A 458 -1.87 -26.82 -14.48
C ASN A 458 -3.00 -27.69 -15.06
N GLU A 459 -4.21 -27.57 -14.52
CA GLU A 459 -5.36 -28.37 -14.93
C GLU A 459 -5.79 -28.08 -16.36
N ALA A 460 -5.60 -26.83 -16.84
CA ALA A 460 -5.93 -26.48 -18.22
C ALA A 460 -4.98 -27.21 -19.22
N ASP A 461 -3.68 -27.32 -18.88
CA ASP A 461 -2.73 -28.09 -19.68
C ASP A 461 -3.03 -29.59 -19.62
N LEU A 462 -3.40 -30.10 -18.44
CA LEU A 462 -3.85 -31.48 -18.30
C LEU A 462 -5.11 -31.75 -19.11
N ALA A 463 -6.10 -30.87 -19.05
CA ALA A 463 -7.34 -30.94 -19.82
C ALA A 463 -7.05 -31.00 -21.33
N LYS A 464 -6.17 -30.14 -21.83
CA LYS A 464 -5.74 -30.14 -23.24
C LYS A 464 -5.06 -31.45 -23.66
N LYS A 465 -4.16 -31.98 -22.82
CA LYS A 465 -3.45 -33.24 -23.09
C LYS A 465 -4.36 -34.47 -23.06
N LEU A 466 -5.40 -34.42 -22.22
CA LEU A 466 -6.37 -35.50 -22.04
C LEU A 466 -7.57 -35.40 -23.00
N GLY A 467 -7.74 -34.27 -23.69
CA GLY A 467 -8.91 -34.00 -24.50
C GLY A 467 -10.21 -33.87 -23.69
N MET A 468 -10.12 -33.39 -22.44
CA MET A 468 -11.22 -33.28 -21.48
C MET A 468 -11.49 -31.82 -21.14
N SER A 469 -12.66 -31.54 -20.54
CA SER A 469 -12.91 -30.22 -19.99
C SER A 469 -12.10 -29.95 -18.70
N TYR A 470 -11.83 -28.69 -18.39
CA TYR A 470 -11.19 -28.29 -17.13
C TYR A 470 -11.94 -28.84 -15.90
N LYS A 471 -13.27 -28.77 -15.92
CA LYS A 471 -14.13 -29.24 -14.83
C LYS A 471 -14.01 -30.76 -14.61
N ASP A 472 -13.91 -31.54 -15.69
CA ASP A 472 -13.78 -33.00 -15.59
C ASP A 472 -12.43 -33.40 -15.02
N VAL A 473 -11.35 -32.69 -15.39
CA VAL A 473 -10.02 -32.93 -14.81
C VAL A 473 -10.03 -32.63 -13.31
N VAL A 474 -10.59 -31.50 -12.88
CA VAL A 474 -10.71 -31.15 -11.46
C VAL A 474 -11.55 -32.20 -10.72
N ALA A 475 -12.66 -32.66 -11.29
CA ALA A 475 -13.49 -33.70 -10.70
C ALA A 475 -12.73 -35.04 -10.53
N LEU A 476 -11.94 -35.42 -11.54
CA LEU A 476 -11.11 -36.62 -11.47
C LEU A 476 -9.99 -36.51 -10.41
N LEU A 477 -9.32 -35.38 -10.30
CA LEU A 477 -8.30 -35.14 -9.26
C LEU A 477 -8.92 -35.21 -7.86
N ASN A 478 -10.07 -34.58 -7.64
CA ASN A 478 -10.81 -34.68 -6.38
C ASN A 478 -11.25 -36.10 -6.08
N LYS A 479 -11.63 -36.87 -7.10
CA LYS A 479 -11.98 -38.28 -6.91
C LYS A 479 -10.78 -39.13 -6.52
N LEU A 480 -9.63 -38.93 -7.17
CA LEU A 480 -8.36 -39.60 -6.80
C LEU A 480 -7.94 -39.25 -5.36
N GLN A 481 -8.17 -38.03 -4.92
CA GLN A 481 -7.98 -37.63 -3.53
C GLN A 481 -8.94 -38.35 -2.57
N SER A 482 -10.24 -38.43 -2.94
CA SER A 482 -11.26 -39.06 -2.06
C SER A 482 -11.02 -40.56 -1.85
N ILE A 483 -10.28 -41.21 -2.72
CA ILE A 483 -9.86 -42.62 -2.61
C ILE A 483 -8.42 -42.78 -2.13
N GLU A 484 -7.85 -41.69 -1.58
CA GLU A 484 -6.52 -41.67 -0.94
C GLU A 484 -5.35 -42.09 -1.84
N MET A 485 -5.46 -41.87 -3.16
CA MET A 485 -4.36 -42.13 -4.11
C MET A 485 -3.35 -41.00 -4.14
N LEU A 486 -3.84 -39.75 -4.03
CA LEU A 486 -3.02 -38.56 -4.04
C LEU A 486 -3.64 -37.46 -3.15
N THR A 487 -2.84 -36.51 -2.75
CA THR A 487 -3.32 -35.25 -2.21
C THR A 487 -3.33 -34.21 -3.32
N TYR A 488 -4.47 -33.61 -3.60
CA TYR A 488 -4.64 -32.53 -4.58
C TYR A 488 -5.09 -31.26 -3.89
N ILE A 489 -4.37 -30.18 -4.12
CA ILE A 489 -4.69 -28.84 -3.63
C ILE A 489 -4.93 -27.97 -4.83
N GLN A 490 -6.20 -27.63 -5.06
CA GLN A 490 -6.59 -26.80 -6.17
C GLN A 490 -6.05 -25.36 -5.99
N GLN A 491 -5.75 -24.70 -7.10
CA GLN A 491 -5.36 -23.29 -7.07
C GLN A 491 -6.37 -22.44 -6.31
N THR A 492 -5.86 -21.52 -5.54
CA THR A 492 -6.68 -20.56 -4.80
C THR A 492 -6.00 -19.20 -4.80
N ASP A 493 -6.81 -18.15 -4.88
CA ASP A 493 -6.44 -16.78 -4.62
C ASP A 493 -7.04 -16.26 -3.29
N GLN A 494 -7.70 -17.15 -2.56
CA GLN A 494 -8.29 -16.83 -1.27
C GLN A 494 -7.23 -16.68 -0.18
N PRO A 495 -7.47 -15.82 0.82
CA PRO A 495 -6.62 -15.73 2.01
C PRO A 495 -6.48 -17.08 2.69
N GLN A 496 -5.33 -17.30 3.31
CA GLN A 496 -5.08 -18.48 4.13
C GLN A 496 -5.07 -18.07 5.60
N LEU A 497 -5.74 -18.86 6.44
CA LEU A 497 -5.71 -18.72 7.89
C LEU A 497 -4.95 -19.91 8.48
N GLN A 498 -3.93 -19.64 9.29
CA GLN A 498 -3.18 -20.68 10.00
C GLN A 498 -3.38 -20.52 11.50
N TYR A 499 -3.67 -21.60 12.19
CA TYR A 499 -3.61 -21.65 13.65
C TYR A 499 -2.16 -21.73 14.11
N VAL A 500 -1.73 -20.76 14.90
CA VAL A 500 -0.34 -20.70 15.42
C VAL A 500 -0.17 -21.57 16.65
N ARG A 501 -1.22 -21.70 17.44
CA ARG A 501 -1.29 -22.55 18.64
C ARG A 501 -2.56 -23.41 18.62
N PRO A 502 -2.64 -24.47 19.44
CA PRO A 502 -3.83 -25.31 19.52
C PRO A 502 -5.08 -24.50 19.86
N ARG A 503 -6.25 -24.91 19.33
CA ARG A 503 -7.53 -24.29 19.70
C ARG A 503 -7.76 -24.44 21.19
N VAL A 504 -7.89 -23.31 21.90
CA VAL A 504 -8.23 -23.28 23.32
C VAL A 504 -9.74 -23.14 23.52
N ASP A 505 -10.26 -23.60 24.65
CA ASP A 505 -11.64 -23.32 25.05
C ASP A 505 -11.79 -21.84 25.46
N MET A 506 -13.04 -21.42 25.68
CA MET A 506 -13.32 -20.01 25.98
C MET A 506 -12.90 -19.58 27.38
N ASP A 507 -12.70 -20.52 28.30
CA ASP A 507 -12.26 -20.27 29.70
C ASP A 507 -10.75 -19.99 29.74
N HIS A 508 -10.01 -20.58 28.79
CA HIS A 508 -8.55 -20.36 28.60
C HIS A 508 -8.20 -19.37 27.48
N PHE A 509 -9.24 -18.72 26.90
CA PHE A 509 -9.03 -17.70 25.88
C PHE A 509 -8.69 -16.36 26.54
N ASP A 510 -7.44 -15.93 26.40
CA ASP A 510 -6.93 -14.66 26.89
C ASP A 510 -6.82 -13.63 25.77
N LEU A 511 -7.16 -12.38 26.07
CA LEU A 511 -7.16 -11.26 25.13
C LEU A 511 -6.41 -10.10 25.75
N ASP A 512 -5.47 -9.53 25.01
CA ASP A 512 -4.78 -8.29 25.43
C ASP A 512 -5.72 -7.07 25.31
N VAL A 513 -6.46 -6.83 26.39
CA VAL A 513 -7.40 -5.70 26.50
C VAL A 513 -6.66 -4.36 26.48
N ASN A 514 -5.42 -4.29 26.98
CA ASN A 514 -4.62 -3.07 26.96
C ASN A 514 -4.28 -2.69 25.52
N TYR A 515 -3.85 -3.66 24.73
CA TYR A 515 -3.62 -3.45 23.30
C TYR A 515 -4.91 -3.05 22.55
N LEU A 516 -6.04 -3.67 22.87
CA LEU A 516 -7.33 -3.32 22.28
C LEU A 516 -7.66 -1.83 22.53
N ASN A 517 -7.54 -1.36 23.77
CA ASN A 517 -7.81 0.03 24.15
C ASN A 517 -6.82 1.00 23.46
N LEU A 518 -5.54 0.66 23.44
CA LEU A 518 -4.51 1.41 22.75
C LEU A 518 -4.84 1.59 21.25
N ARG A 519 -5.23 0.50 20.58
CA ARG A 519 -5.60 0.55 19.15
C ARG A 519 -6.82 1.43 18.91
N LYS A 520 -7.79 1.42 19.83
CA LYS A 520 -8.96 2.31 19.75
C LYS A 520 -8.56 3.78 19.83
N GLU A 521 -7.68 4.16 20.74
CA GLU A 521 -7.18 5.53 20.87
C GLU A 521 -6.40 5.99 19.63
N ILE A 522 -5.51 5.13 19.11
CA ILE A 522 -4.75 5.43 17.88
C ILE A 522 -5.69 5.67 16.72
N LEU A 523 -6.67 4.81 16.55
CA LEU A 523 -7.65 4.91 15.46
C LEU A 523 -8.46 6.20 15.54
N LEU A 524 -8.91 6.59 16.73
CA LEU A 524 -9.61 7.85 16.94
C LEU A 524 -8.71 9.07 16.63
N LYS A 525 -7.43 9.03 17.00
CA LYS A 525 -6.47 10.08 16.64
C LYS A 525 -6.31 10.19 15.12
N GLN A 526 -6.21 9.08 14.41
CA GLN A 526 -6.09 9.04 12.95
C GLN A 526 -7.33 9.61 12.26
N VAL A 527 -8.53 9.20 12.69
CA VAL A 527 -9.80 9.72 12.17
C VAL A 527 -9.91 11.23 12.37
N ASN A 528 -9.61 11.72 13.59
CA ASN A 528 -9.62 13.14 13.91
C ASN A 528 -8.59 13.94 13.09
N ALA A 529 -7.41 13.37 12.82
CA ALA A 529 -6.40 14.00 11.98
C ALA A 529 -6.88 14.15 10.52
N VAL A 530 -7.54 13.14 9.95
CA VAL A 530 -8.12 13.21 8.60
C VAL A 530 -9.26 14.23 8.55
N ALA A 531 -10.17 14.23 9.53
CA ALA A 531 -11.24 15.20 9.62
C ALA A 531 -10.70 16.64 9.75
N GLY A 532 -9.72 16.86 10.63
CA GLY A 532 -9.03 18.14 10.79
C GLY A 532 -8.33 18.62 9.52
N TYR A 533 -7.68 17.71 8.80
CA TYR A 533 -7.02 18.04 7.52
C TYR A 533 -8.00 18.56 6.47
N THR A 534 -9.24 18.07 6.45
CA THR A 534 -10.25 18.48 5.47
C THR A 534 -10.98 19.76 5.84
N THR A 535 -11.08 20.09 7.13
CA THR A 535 -11.92 21.20 7.64
C THR A 535 -11.14 22.46 7.95
N THR A 536 -9.84 22.38 8.24
CA THR A 536 -9.05 23.54 8.66
C THR A 536 -8.49 24.35 7.49
N ASN A 537 -8.44 25.68 7.63
CA ASN A 537 -7.84 26.61 6.67
C ASN A 537 -6.35 26.86 6.99
N ARG A 538 -5.56 25.78 7.06
CA ARG A 538 -4.10 25.84 7.23
C ARG A 538 -3.43 25.24 6.01
N CYS A 539 -2.23 25.71 5.68
CA CYS A 539 -1.46 25.15 4.57
C CYS A 539 -1.44 23.62 4.62
N ARG A 540 -1.87 22.95 3.56
CA ARG A 540 -2.03 21.48 3.53
C ARG A 540 -0.71 20.75 3.75
N SER A 541 0.38 21.27 3.19
CA SER A 541 1.72 20.71 3.39
C SER A 541 2.17 20.82 4.85
N ILE A 542 1.99 21.99 5.49
CA ILE A 542 2.33 22.16 6.92
C ILE A 542 1.54 21.18 7.79
N GLN A 543 0.26 20.94 7.51
CA GLN A 543 -0.54 19.99 8.29
C GLN A 543 0.03 18.58 8.20
N LEU A 544 0.43 18.12 7.00
CA LEU A 544 1.06 16.81 6.81
C LEU A 544 2.44 16.74 7.48
N LEU A 545 3.26 17.77 7.33
CA LEU A 545 4.59 17.83 7.94
C LEU A 545 4.51 17.82 9.47
N ASN A 546 3.59 18.60 10.04
CA ASN A 546 3.36 18.58 11.50
C ASN A 546 2.86 17.21 11.99
N TYR A 547 2.05 16.52 11.20
CA TYR A 547 1.59 15.16 11.52
C TYR A 547 2.76 14.17 11.60
N PHE A 548 3.82 14.38 10.80
CA PHE A 548 5.05 13.58 10.82
C PHE A 548 6.17 14.22 11.68
N ASP A 549 5.80 15.10 12.62
CA ASP A 549 6.69 15.76 13.57
C ASP A 549 7.72 16.74 12.94
N GLU A 550 7.49 17.21 11.73
CA GLU A 550 8.26 18.30 11.11
C GLU A 550 7.61 19.67 11.39
N HIS A 551 7.93 20.29 12.52
CA HIS A 551 7.25 21.49 13.01
C HIS A 551 7.80 22.82 12.46
N ASN A 552 8.97 22.83 11.82
CA ASN A 552 9.65 24.05 11.34
C ASN A 552 9.38 24.34 9.84
N ALA A 553 8.28 23.82 9.29
CA ALA A 553 7.97 23.95 7.88
C ALA A 553 7.34 25.32 7.53
N THR A 554 7.72 25.88 6.38
CA THR A 554 7.12 27.08 5.82
C THR A 554 5.92 26.75 4.94
N LYS A 555 5.06 27.77 4.66
CA LYS A 555 3.95 27.60 3.73
C LYS A 555 4.43 27.14 2.35
N CYS A 556 3.76 26.14 1.76
CA CYS A 556 4.16 25.59 0.47
C CYS A 556 3.90 26.50 -0.73
N GLY A 557 3.04 27.50 -0.61
CA GLY A 557 2.69 28.45 -1.67
C GLY A 557 1.86 27.86 -2.83
N VAL A 558 1.60 26.54 -2.85
CA VAL A 558 0.99 25.84 -4.02
C VAL A 558 -0.28 25.06 -3.69
N CYS A 559 -0.66 24.90 -2.41
CA CYS A 559 -1.91 24.25 -2.01
C CYS A 559 -3.11 25.18 -2.19
N ASP A 560 -4.33 24.60 -2.10
CA ASP A 560 -5.59 25.34 -2.18
C ASP A 560 -5.64 26.55 -1.22
N VAL A 561 -5.22 26.37 0.03
CA VAL A 561 -5.22 27.41 1.06
C VAL A 561 -4.22 28.53 0.74
N CYS A 562 -2.97 28.20 0.44
CA CYS A 562 -1.94 29.20 0.10
C CYS A 562 -2.29 29.99 -1.16
N LEU A 563 -2.91 29.33 -2.15
CA LEU A 563 -3.35 30.01 -3.37
C LEU A 563 -4.57 30.92 -3.12
N ALA A 564 -5.48 30.53 -2.22
CA ALA A 564 -6.59 31.37 -1.82
C ALA A 564 -6.11 32.60 -1.03
N GLU A 565 -5.19 32.43 -0.08
CA GLU A 565 -4.56 33.53 0.66
C GLU A 565 -3.88 34.52 -0.30
N LYS A 566 -3.07 34.02 -1.24
CA LYS A 566 -2.38 34.87 -2.21
C LYS A 566 -3.35 35.63 -3.13
N ARG A 567 -4.49 35.03 -3.51
CA ARG A 567 -5.52 35.73 -4.27
C ARG A 567 -6.14 36.84 -3.45
N ALA A 568 -6.53 36.53 -2.19
CA ALA A 568 -7.09 37.55 -1.30
C ALA A 568 -6.12 38.71 -1.03
N GLU A 569 -4.81 38.43 -0.87
CA GLU A 569 -3.79 39.49 -0.75
C GLU A 569 -3.69 40.36 -2.02
N ASN A 570 -3.70 39.72 -3.21
CA ASN A 570 -3.70 40.44 -4.47
C ASN A 570 -4.97 41.28 -4.69
N ASP A 571 -6.14 40.74 -4.30
CA ASP A 571 -7.42 41.44 -4.43
C ASP A 571 -7.46 42.66 -3.50
N VAL A 572 -6.92 42.56 -2.26
CA VAL A 572 -6.78 43.68 -1.35
C VAL A 572 -5.84 44.73 -1.92
N GLN A 573 -4.66 44.32 -2.40
CA GLN A 573 -3.69 45.27 -3.01
C GLN A 573 -4.29 45.97 -4.23
N LEU A 574 -5.02 45.25 -5.08
CA LEU A 574 -5.68 45.82 -6.25
C LEU A 574 -6.76 46.84 -5.84
N ASN A 575 -7.57 46.54 -4.82
CA ASN A 575 -8.57 47.48 -4.28
C ASN A 575 -7.91 48.72 -3.73
N ASP A 576 -6.81 48.62 -2.96
CA ASP A 576 -6.06 49.75 -2.43
C ASP A 576 -5.51 50.65 -3.57
N GLU A 577 -4.99 50.03 -4.65
CA GLU A 577 -4.54 50.78 -5.83
C GLU A 577 -5.67 51.48 -6.56
N ILE A 578 -6.84 50.84 -6.73
CA ILE A 578 -8.04 51.45 -7.33
C ILE A 578 -8.57 52.60 -6.45
N GLU A 579 -8.66 52.42 -5.13
CA GLU A 579 -9.06 53.47 -4.18
C GLU A 579 -8.11 54.69 -4.28
N PHE A 580 -6.79 54.43 -4.33
CA PHE A 580 -5.80 55.49 -4.49
C PHE A 580 -5.96 56.26 -5.81
N ASP A 581 -6.17 55.54 -6.93
CA ASP A 581 -6.43 56.16 -8.23
C ASP A 581 -7.71 57.02 -8.21
N ILE A 582 -8.83 56.52 -7.63
CA ILE A 582 -10.09 57.22 -7.49
C ILE A 582 -9.88 58.53 -6.72
N VAL A 583 -9.29 58.47 -5.53
CA VAL A 583 -9.06 59.64 -4.68
C VAL A 583 -8.16 60.66 -5.40
N SER A 584 -7.09 60.20 -6.04
CA SER A 584 -6.13 61.05 -6.78
C SER A 584 -6.80 61.77 -7.96
N LEU A 585 -7.66 61.09 -8.71
CA LEU A 585 -8.43 61.69 -9.81
C LEU A 585 -9.45 62.72 -9.33
N LEU A 586 -10.19 62.39 -8.25
CA LEU A 586 -11.22 63.29 -7.67
C LEU A 586 -10.62 64.47 -6.93
N GLN A 587 -9.35 64.42 -6.47
CA GLN A 587 -8.61 65.59 -5.99
C GLN A 587 -8.36 66.63 -7.07
N GLN A 588 -8.24 66.19 -8.33
CA GLN A 588 -7.98 67.09 -9.44
C GLN A 588 -9.25 67.76 -9.98
N GLN A 589 -10.33 66.98 -10.13
CA GLN A 589 -11.63 67.50 -10.58
C GLN A 589 -12.77 66.51 -10.35
N PRO A 590 -14.03 66.98 -10.18
CA PRO A 590 -15.22 66.13 -10.16
C PRO A 590 -15.43 65.43 -11.51
N LEU A 591 -15.58 64.09 -11.52
CA LEU A 591 -15.72 63.28 -12.73
C LEU A 591 -17.09 62.57 -12.76
N SER A 592 -17.60 62.30 -13.98
CA SER A 592 -18.74 61.39 -14.14
C SER A 592 -18.32 59.94 -13.85
N LEU A 593 -19.29 59.05 -13.65
CA LEU A 593 -18.99 57.62 -13.42
C LEU A 593 -18.15 57.03 -14.56
N ASP A 594 -18.57 57.27 -15.80
CA ASP A 594 -17.90 56.74 -17.00
C ASP A 594 -16.48 57.30 -17.13
N ASP A 595 -16.27 58.62 -16.92
CA ASP A 595 -14.96 59.24 -16.98
C ASP A 595 -14.05 58.72 -15.86
N LEU A 596 -14.58 58.52 -14.64
CA LEU A 596 -13.85 58.01 -13.50
C LEU A 596 -13.42 56.57 -13.74
N VAL A 597 -14.34 55.68 -14.15
CA VAL A 597 -14.06 54.28 -14.45
C VAL A 597 -13.04 54.12 -15.58
N ASN A 598 -13.16 54.96 -16.64
CA ASN A 598 -12.21 54.89 -17.77
C ASN A 598 -10.84 55.48 -17.47
N SER A 599 -10.71 56.36 -16.48
CA SER A 599 -9.45 56.99 -16.09
C SER A 599 -8.60 56.14 -15.15
N ILE A 600 -9.19 55.17 -14.44
CA ILE A 600 -8.49 54.25 -13.57
C ILE A 600 -7.75 53.22 -14.43
N LYS A 601 -6.48 52.98 -14.13
CA LYS A 601 -5.60 52.10 -14.95
C LYS A 601 -5.68 50.64 -14.52
N ASN A 602 -5.93 50.37 -13.24
CA ASN A 602 -5.87 49.04 -12.64
C ASN A 602 -7.29 48.45 -12.50
N GLY A 603 -7.39 47.12 -12.49
CA GLY A 603 -8.61 46.35 -12.28
C GLY A 603 -9.53 46.23 -13.49
N ALA A 604 -10.52 45.35 -13.41
CA ALA A 604 -11.58 45.21 -14.39
C ALA A 604 -12.67 46.29 -14.15
N GLU A 605 -13.50 46.58 -15.15
CA GLU A 605 -14.53 47.59 -15.08
C GLU A 605 -15.49 47.41 -13.88
N ASN A 606 -15.91 46.16 -13.63
CA ASN A 606 -16.77 45.81 -12.49
C ASN A 606 -16.09 46.10 -11.15
N GLU A 607 -14.79 45.76 -11.02
CA GLU A 607 -14.00 45.99 -9.79
C GLU A 607 -13.86 47.48 -9.49
N ARG A 608 -13.66 48.29 -10.51
CA ARG A 608 -13.61 49.77 -10.42
C ARG A 608 -14.94 50.35 -9.98
N ILE A 609 -16.05 49.85 -10.55
CA ILE A 609 -17.41 50.30 -10.18
C ILE A 609 -17.73 49.92 -8.73
N ASP A 610 -17.39 48.72 -8.31
CA ASP A 610 -17.59 48.24 -6.95
C ASP A 610 -16.78 49.06 -5.94
N ALA A 611 -15.52 49.38 -6.23
CA ALA A 611 -14.68 50.23 -5.39
C ALA A 611 -15.24 51.66 -5.28
N ILE A 612 -15.75 52.26 -6.37
CA ILE A 612 -16.41 53.58 -6.33
C ILE A 612 -17.64 53.51 -5.42
N ARG A 613 -18.43 52.44 -5.49
CA ARG A 613 -19.62 52.25 -4.64
C ARG A 613 -19.22 52.09 -3.16
N GLU A 614 -18.22 51.30 -2.85
CA GLU A 614 -17.71 51.13 -1.48
C GLU A 614 -17.19 52.43 -0.88
N LEU A 615 -16.45 53.24 -1.65
CA LEU A 615 -16.01 54.57 -1.21
C LEU A 615 -17.17 55.55 -0.98
N LEU A 616 -18.20 55.47 -1.81
CA LEU A 616 -19.41 56.28 -1.65
C LEU A 616 -20.18 55.88 -0.39
N ASP A 617 -20.40 54.57 -0.18
CA ASP A 617 -21.07 54.01 0.98
C ASP A 617 -20.31 54.31 2.29
N ALA A 618 -18.99 54.30 2.23
CA ALA A 618 -18.10 54.69 3.33
C ALA A 618 -18.04 56.21 3.56
N GLY A 619 -18.68 57.01 2.71
CA GLY A 619 -18.67 58.46 2.80
C GLY A 619 -17.32 59.14 2.51
N LYS A 620 -16.35 58.39 1.93
CA LYS A 620 -15.05 58.91 1.52
C LYS A 620 -15.13 59.76 0.25
N ILE A 621 -16.12 59.51 -0.62
CA ILE A 621 -16.48 60.32 -1.79
C ILE A 621 -17.96 60.65 -1.76
N LYS A 622 -18.38 61.66 -2.49
CA LYS A 622 -19.76 62.13 -2.57
C LYS A 622 -20.21 62.20 -4.03
N THR A 623 -21.51 62.29 -4.24
CA THR A 623 -22.09 62.50 -5.58
C THR A 623 -23.25 63.45 -5.55
N ASP A 624 -23.43 64.24 -6.61
CA ASP A 624 -24.59 65.04 -6.87
C ASP A 624 -25.60 64.39 -7.84
N GLY A 625 -25.39 63.10 -8.14
CA GLY A 625 -26.17 62.30 -9.09
C GLY A 625 -25.68 62.38 -10.53
N LYS A 626 -24.71 63.23 -10.85
CA LYS A 626 -24.05 63.34 -12.16
C LYS A 626 -22.54 63.18 -12.08
N LYS A 627 -21.93 63.71 -11.02
CA LYS A 627 -20.50 63.68 -10.79
C LYS A 627 -20.16 63.19 -9.39
N TYR A 628 -18.96 62.59 -9.27
CA TYR A 628 -18.35 62.18 -8.02
C TYR A 628 -17.27 63.18 -7.62
N TYR A 629 -17.14 63.45 -6.32
CA TYR A 629 -16.15 64.37 -5.73
C TYR A 629 -15.79 63.94 -4.29
N LEU A 630 -14.74 64.46 -3.72
CA LEU A 630 -14.29 64.19 -2.35
C LEU A 630 -15.14 64.90 -1.28
#